data_858cf67cf4cb876431dfd0fcab75777b
#
_entry.id   858cf67cf4cb876431dfd0fcab75777b
#
_cell.length_a   1.000
_cell.length_b   1.000
_cell.length_c   1.000
_cell.angle_alpha   90.00
_cell.angle_beta   90.00
_cell.angle_gamma   90.00
#
_symmetry.space_group_name_H-M   'P 1'
#
loop_
_entity.id
_entity.type
_entity.pdbx_description
1 polymer ?
#
loop_
_entity_poly.entity_id
_entity_poly.type
_entity_poly.pdbx_seq_one_letter_code
_entity_poly.pdbx_strand_id
1 'polypeptide(L)'
;MEIEEIISTQNSTKSNQNQQSNNNNNNTNNTASNNKVQQVQKITLDPKAEEMLKKYEKKIPIKEYTFNDETLYIPTRYKPGEIIGIGAYGIIISAIDTLNNNQIVAIKKLKRISDIIDLKRIAREILIMKYCQHENIIPLLDVIIHLNKDEQNNKFADVYLVMEKMDSDLQKIIASNQELSDEHYQFILYQMLRALYFLHSANIIHRDFKPSNVLINEDCTVKLCDFGMSRGIKEENVLLTEYVVTRYYRAPEVMLSSHHYSKKIDVWSVGCAFAELLSKKFMFPGENYIAQIKLIIDVLGTQDVNDLNFISNSSAKNFVMQFQNIPKKNFKTILNCQNPLAVDLVEKMLVINPDKRYSIEHCLNHPYLKNMREGIEDPVFNGKLNLDFDDKNITFSLFFVFLVKEVSSFPTGLVV
;
A
#
# COMPACT_ATOMS: atom_id res chain seq x y z
N MET A 1 -0.87 20.25 -13.34
CA MET A 1 -0.16 21.55 -13.48
C MET A 1 1.24 21.47 -12.87
N GLU A 2 1.41 21.11 -11.60
CA GLU A 2 2.72 21.19 -10.93
C GLU A 2 3.81 20.22 -11.44
N ILE A 3 3.46 18.99 -11.82
CA ILE A 3 4.43 18.06 -12.42
C ILE A 3 4.82 18.49 -13.85
N GLU A 4 3.89 19.13 -14.58
CA GLU A 4 4.15 19.66 -15.92
C GLU A 4 5.09 20.87 -15.90
N GLU A 5 5.02 21.73 -14.87
CA GLU A 5 5.97 22.81 -14.66
C GLU A 5 7.40 22.29 -14.39
N ILE A 6 7.52 21.20 -13.61
CA ILE A 6 8.81 20.55 -13.34
C ILE A 6 9.40 19.92 -14.63
N ILE A 7 8.55 19.33 -15.47
CA ILE A 7 8.98 18.74 -16.76
C ILE A 7 9.36 19.80 -17.78
N SER A 8 8.67 20.95 -17.81
CA SER A 8 9.03 22.05 -18.70
C SER A 8 10.42 22.63 -18.40
N THR A 9 10.83 22.59 -17.13
CA THR A 9 12.18 23.00 -16.71
C THR A 9 13.27 22.03 -17.16
N GLN A 10 12.96 20.74 -17.41
CA GLN A 10 13.91 19.76 -17.96
C GLN A 10 14.18 19.95 -19.47
N ASN A 11 13.17 20.36 -20.22
CA ASN A 11 13.30 20.52 -21.67
C ASN A 11 14.13 21.73 -22.07
N SER A 12 14.21 22.76 -21.22
CA SER A 12 15.05 23.93 -21.45
C SER A 12 16.55 23.69 -21.18
N THR A 13 16.93 22.60 -20.50
CA THR A 13 18.33 22.26 -20.20
C THR A 13 18.94 21.22 -21.12
N LYS A 14 18.15 20.50 -21.93
CA LYS A 14 18.64 19.45 -22.84
C LYS A 14 19.19 19.94 -24.20
N SER A 15 19.11 21.24 -24.51
CA SER A 15 19.62 21.80 -25.76
C SER A 15 21.12 22.02 -25.80
N ASN A 16 21.89 21.76 -24.72
CA ASN A 16 23.32 22.10 -24.66
C ASN A 16 24.29 20.98 -24.27
N GLN A 17 23.90 19.72 -24.31
CA GLN A 17 24.88 18.62 -24.06
C GLN A 17 24.59 17.40 -24.93
N ASN A 18 25.03 17.46 -26.18
CA ASN A 18 25.29 16.28 -27.00
C ASN A 18 26.69 16.41 -27.58
N GLN A 19 27.68 15.77 -26.92
CA GLN A 19 28.87 15.20 -27.57
C GLN A 19 29.74 14.48 -26.55
N GLN A 20 30.20 13.27 -26.97
CA GLN A 20 31.24 12.42 -26.36
C GLN A 20 30.80 11.51 -25.22
N SER A 21 31.12 10.22 -25.15
CA SER A 21 31.88 9.29 -26.04
C SER A 21 31.73 7.86 -25.52
N ASN A 22 32.04 6.91 -26.40
CA ASN A 22 32.01 5.44 -26.28
C ASN A 22 33.03 4.78 -25.33
N ASN A 23 32.67 3.50 -25.00
CA ASN A 23 33.52 2.32 -24.71
C ASN A 23 34.12 2.09 -23.33
N ASN A 24 33.77 1.00 -22.61
CA ASN A 24 34.47 -0.30 -22.69
C ASN A 24 33.85 -1.34 -21.74
N ASN A 25 33.66 -2.54 -22.29
CA ASN A 25 33.42 -3.80 -21.56
C ASN A 25 34.66 -4.23 -20.78
N ASN A 26 34.47 -4.88 -19.62
CA ASN A 26 35.19 -6.13 -19.31
C ASN A 26 34.54 -6.89 -18.13
N ASN A 27 34.26 -8.16 -18.39
CA ASN A 27 33.92 -9.21 -17.44
C ASN A 27 35.09 -9.58 -16.54
N THR A 28 34.82 -9.82 -15.25
CA THR A 28 35.53 -10.87 -14.50
C THR A 28 34.66 -11.37 -13.34
N ASN A 29 34.38 -12.67 -13.36
CA ASN A 29 33.79 -13.45 -12.26
C ASN A 29 34.77 -13.50 -11.07
N ASN A 30 34.24 -13.29 -9.84
CA ASN A 30 34.83 -13.86 -8.64
C ASN A 30 33.76 -14.07 -7.57
N THR A 31 33.53 -15.32 -7.23
CA THR A 31 32.77 -15.82 -6.09
C THR A 31 33.54 -15.52 -4.80
N ALA A 32 32.94 -14.73 -3.91
CA ALA A 32 33.36 -14.62 -2.52
C ALA A 32 32.13 -14.38 -1.64
N SER A 33 32.01 -15.18 -0.61
CA SER A 33 31.03 -15.14 0.48
C SER A 33 30.91 -13.74 1.09
N ASN A 34 29.70 -13.17 1.06
CA ASN A 34 29.44 -11.80 1.50
C ASN A 34 28.67 -11.74 2.79
N ASN A 35 29.36 -11.33 3.84
CA ASN A 35 28.75 -10.50 4.88
C ASN A 35 28.37 -9.15 4.25
N LYS A 36 27.10 -8.97 3.86
CA LYS A 36 26.61 -7.69 3.36
C LYS A 36 26.47 -6.72 4.53
N VAL A 37 27.49 -5.95 4.81
CA VAL A 37 27.32 -4.61 5.38
C VAL A 37 26.45 -3.85 4.38
N GLN A 38 25.23 -3.48 4.75
CA GLN A 38 24.36 -2.65 3.93
C GLN A 38 25.08 -1.32 3.69
N GLN A 39 25.62 -1.13 2.47
CA GLN A 39 26.15 0.17 2.08
C GLN A 39 25.01 1.18 2.18
N VAL A 40 25.21 2.19 3.02
CA VAL A 40 24.31 3.34 3.15
C VAL A 40 24.25 4.03 1.79
N GLN A 41 23.12 3.94 1.11
CA GLN A 41 22.95 4.55 -0.21
C GLN A 41 22.81 6.06 -0.05
N LYS A 42 23.63 6.79 -0.81
CA LYS A 42 23.75 8.26 -0.77
C LYS A 42 22.66 8.91 -1.60
N ILE A 43 22.05 9.97 -1.07
CA ILE A 43 21.26 10.89 -1.88
C ILE A 43 22.21 11.88 -2.55
N THR A 44 22.25 11.88 -3.88
CA THR A 44 22.96 12.89 -4.65
C THR A 44 21.94 13.84 -5.27
N LEU A 45 21.91 15.08 -4.76
CA LEU A 45 21.08 16.15 -5.29
C LEU A 45 21.92 17.03 -6.20
N ASP A 46 21.36 17.46 -7.32
CA ASP A 46 22.01 18.49 -8.14
C ASP A 46 21.96 19.87 -7.43
N PRO A 47 22.92 20.78 -7.74
CA PRO A 47 23.02 22.07 -7.04
C PRO A 47 21.74 22.91 -7.13
N LYS A 48 21.01 22.83 -8.24
CA LYS A 48 19.74 23.57 -8.41
C LYS A 48 18.66 23.04 -7.48
N ALA A 49 18.56 21.71 -7.32
CA ALA A 49 17.64 21.09 -6.37
C ALA A 49 17.99 21.47 -4.93
N GLU A 50 19.27 21.48 -4.56
CA GLU A 50 19.72 21.92 -3.22
C GLU A 50 19.33 23.37 -2.94
N GLU A 51 19.47 24.26 -3.92
CA GLU A 51 19.02 25.65 -3.76
C GLU A 51 17.52 25.76 -3.60
N MET A 52 16.75 24.99 -4.37
CA MET A 52 15.28 24.94 -4.25
C MET A 52 14.81 24.44 -2.90
N LEU A 53 15.52 23.48 -2.28
CA LEU A 53 15.13 22.90 -0.99
C LEU A 53 15.30 23.91 0.16
N LYS A 54 16.28 24.82 0.11
CA LYS A 54 16.56 25.79 1.17
C LYS A 54 15.33 26.59 1.61
N LYS A 55 14.40 26.88 0.71
CA LYS A 55 13.16 27.62 1.01
C LYS A 55 12.14 26.82 1.83
N TYR A 56 12.29 25.49 1.90
CA TYR A 56 11.39 24.59 2.64
C TYR A 56 12.02 24.09 3.94
N GLU A 57 13.31 24.34 4.16
CA GLU A 57 14.02 23.92 5.37
C GLU A 57 13.44 24.59 6.61
N LYS A 58 13.10 23.80 7.60
CA LYS A 58 12.65 24.27 8.91
C LYS A 58 13.69 23.96 9.97
N LYS A 59 14.02 24.92 10.81
CA LYS A 59 14.90 24.77 11.97
C LYS A 59 14.09 24.31 13.17
N ILE A 60 13.81 23.02 13.26
CA ILE A 60 13.05 22.41 14.34
C ILE A 60 14.02 21.59 15.19
N PRO A 61 14.01 21.73 16.54
CA PRO A 61 14.86 20.92 17.41
C PRO A 61 14.56 19.42 17.23
N ILE A 62 15.59 18.66 16.88
CA ILE A 62 15.56 17.20 16.72
C ILE A 62 16.30 16.56 17.88
N LYS A 63 15.81 15.41 18.34
CA LYS A 63 16.50 14.56 19.32
C LYS A 63 16.66 13.16 18.74
N GLU A 64 17.79 12.56 19.04
CA GLU A 64 18.13 11.19 18.66
C GLU A 64 17.61 10.20 19.71
N TYR A 65 17.03 9.09 19.23
CA TYR A 65 16.53 7.99 20.04
C TYR A 65 16.93 6.66 19.39
N THR A 66 17.27 5.66 20.19
CA THR A 66 17.61 4.32 19.71
C THR A 66 16.53 3.32 20.15
N PHE A 67 16.01 2.55 19.18
CA PHE A 67 15.05 1.48 19.39
C PHE A 67 15.50 0.23 18.62
N ASN A 68 15.77 -0.88 19.33
CA ASN A 68 16.22 -2.14 18.71
C ASN A 68 17.34 -1.93 17.66
N ASP A 69 18.42 -1.25 18.05
CA ASP A 69 19.59 -0.92 17.21
C ASP A 69 19.28 0.01 16.01
N GLU A 70 18.07 0.55 15.93
CA GLU A 70 17.71 1.54 14.93
C GLU A 70 17.63 2.95 15.52
N THR A 71 18.35 3.88 14.89
CA THR A 71 18.35 5.29 15.29
C THR A 71 17.24 6.06 14.61
N LEU A 72 16.47 6.80 15.42
CA LEU A 72 15.38 7.68 14.99
C LEU A 72 15.69 9.12 15.36
N TYR A 73 15.52 10.03 14.43
CA TYR A 73 15.67 11.49 14.60
C TYR A 73 14.29 12.13 14.64
N ILE A 74 13.83 12.48 15.84
CA ILE A 74 12.44 12.90 16.07
C ILE A 74 12.41 14.32 16.62
N PRO A 75 11.55 15.22 16.06
CA PRO A 75 11.32 16.55 16.61
C PRO A 75 10.95 16.49 18.09
N THR A 76 11.48 17.42 18.90
CA THR A 76 11.25 17.46 20.36
C THR A 76 9.78 17.69 20.73
N ARG A 77 8.95 18.10 19.79
CA ARG A 77 7.48 18.12 19.87
C ARG A 77 6.92 16.74 20.25
N TYR A 78 7.49 15.67 19.70
CA TYR A 78 7.04 14.32 19.94
C TYR A 78 7.87 13.66 21.05
N LYS A 79 7.19 13.15 22.08
CA LYS A 79 7.82 12.34 23.13
C LYS A 79 7.62 10.86 22.78
N PRO A 80 8.66 10.15 22.31
CA PRO A 80 8.55 8.75 21.94
C PRO A 80 8.19 7.87 23.14
N GLY A 81 7.34 6.86 22.88
CA GLY A 81 6.95 5.80 23.81
C GLY A 81 7.57 4.47 23.40
N GLU A 82 6.74 3.46 23.28
CA GLU A 82 7.14 2.08 22.98
C GLU A 82 7.07 1.75 21.47
N ILE A 83 7.75 0.67 21.08
CA ILE A 83 7.58 0.08 19.75
C ILE A 83 6.22 -0.61 19.69
N ILE A 84 5.39 -0.21 18.72
CA ILE A 84 4.06 -0.79 18.48
C ILE A 84 4.01 -1.69 17.23
N GLY A 85 5.03 -1.61 16.38
CA GLY A 85 5.15 -2.46 15.20
C GLY A 85 6.54 -2.47 14.61
N ILE A 86 6.93 -3.63 14.05
CA ILE A 86 8.14 -3.81 13.22
C ILE A 86 7.71 -4.54 11.96
N GLY A 87 8.04 -4.01 10.81
CA GLY A 87 7.66 -4.60 9.53
C GLY A 87 8.73 -4.43 8.45
N ALA A 88 8.46 -4.99 7.28
CA ALA A 88 9.33 -4.87 6.12
C ALA A 88 9.58 -3.40 5.69
N TYR A 89 8.71 -2.49 6.09
CA TYR A 89 8.74 -1.07 5.73
C TYR A 89 9.35 -0.17 6.81
N GLY A 90 9.77 -0.72 7.96
CA GLY A 90 10.40 0.01 9.04
C GLY A 90 9.80 -0.24 10.43
N ILE A 91 10.22 0.58 11.39
CA ILE A 91 9.78 0.55 12.78
C ILE A 91 8.62 1.55 12.99
N ILE A 92 7.66 1.17 13.81
CA ILE A 92 6.55 2.03 14.24
C ILE A 92 6.61 2.16 15.75
N ILE A 93 6.59 3.39 16.25
CA ILE A 93 6.58 3.69 17.67
C ILE A 93 5.33 4.50 18.04
N SER A 94 4.87 4.38 19.27
CA SER A 94 3.94 5.34 19.86
C SER A 94 4.69 6.63 20.23
N ALA A 95 4.00 7.76 20.25
CA ALA A 95 4.54 9.00 20.75
C ALA A 95 3.42 9.92 21.27
N ILE A 96 3.78 10.88 22.14
CA ILE A 96 2.87 11.93 22.60
C ILE A 96 3.22 13.23 21.83
N ASP A 97 2.25 13.78 21.11
CA ASP A 97 2.35 15.09 20.49
C ASP A 97 2.08 16.19 21.51
N THR A 98 3.13 16.80 22.03
CA THR A 98 3.04 17.80 23.12
C THR A 98 2.44 19.13 22.67
N LEU A 99 2.38 19.41 21.38
CA LEU A 99 1.80 20.64 20.83
C LEU A 99 0.33 20.45 20.38
N ASN A 100 -0.18 19.23 20.44
CA ASN A 100 -1.56 18.91 20.11
C ASN A 100 -2.26 18.19 21.28
N ASN A 101 -2.51 18.90 22.37
CA ASN A 101 -3.22 18.42 23.56
C ASN A 101 -2.71 17.08 24.12
N ASN A 102 -1.43 16.79 23.99
CA ASN A 102 -0.82 15.51 24.34
C ASN A 102 -1.49 14.29 23.66
N GLN A 103 -1.98 14.47 22.44
CA GLN A 103 -2.55 13.38 21.66
C GLN A 103 -1.50 12.27 21.46
N ILE A 104 -1.94 11.02 21.64
CA ILE A 104 -1.10 9.86 21.34
C ILE A 104 -1.14 9.62 19.83
N VAL A 105 0.02 9.51 19.21
CA VAL A 105 0.21 9.30 17.78
C VAL A 105 1.08 8.07 17.52
N ALA A 106 1.03 7.55 16.29
CA ALA A 106 1.95 6.55 15.78
C ALA A 106 2.95 7.23 14.84
N ILE A 107 4.25 6.98 15.03
CA ILE A 107 5.33 7.45 14.15
C ILE A 107 5.93 6.25 13.44
N LYS A 108 5.72 6.15 12.12
CA LYS A 108 6.27 5.12 11.24
C LYS A 108 7.53 5.68 10.57
N LYS A 109 8.70 5.13 10.90
CA LYS A 109 9.92 5.38 10.13
C LYS A 109 9.86 4.54 8.87
N LEU A 110 9.94 5.18 7.72
CA LEU A 110 10.01 4.48 6.44
C LEU A 110 11.44 4.01 6.16
N LYS A 111 11.56 2.95 5.34
CA LYS A 111 12.87 2.52 4.85
C LYS A 111 13.55 3.71 4.16
N ARG A 112 14.86 3.86 4.39
CA ARG A 112 15.65 4.91 3.73
C ARG A 112 15.44 4.92 2.23
N ILE A 113 15.31 6.11 1.69
CA ILE A 113 15.21 6.32 0.26
C ILE A 113 16.55 5.93 -0.36
N SER A 114 16.52 4.93 -1.23
CA SER A 114 17.71 4.42 -1.90
C SER A 114 17.76 4.81 -3.37
N ASP A 115 16.60 4.93 -3.99
CA ASP A 115 16.47 5.21 -5.42
C ASP A 115 15.15 5.93 -5.75
N ILE A 116 14.93 6.19 -7.02
CA ILE A 116 13.72 6.86 -7.51
C ILE A 116 12.45 6.00 -7.30
N ILE A 117 12.56 4.68 -7.24
CA ILE A 117 11.44 3.77 -7.06
C ILE A 117 10.94 3.85 -5.63
N ASP A 118 11.86 3.82 -4.65
CA ASP A 118 11.53 4.02 -3.23
C ASP A 118 10.93 5.40 -3.01
N LEU A 119 11.53 6.44 -3.61
CA LEU A 119 11.03 7.81 -3.52
C LEU A 119 9.60 7.94 -4.07
N LYS A 120 9.32 7.35 -5.23
CA LYS A 120 7.97 7.34 -5.82
C LYS A 120 6.96 6.58 -4.95
N ARG A 121 7.39 5.48 -4.30
CA ARG A 121 6.54 4.72 -3.37
C ARG A 121 6.16 5.55 -2.15
N ILE A 122 7.14 6.19 -1.52
CA ILE A 122 6.94 7.08 -0.36
C ILE A 122 6.05 8.26 -0.73
N ALA A 123 6.32 8.91 -1.86
CA ALA A 123 5.50 10.02 -2.34
C ALA A 123 4.04 9.62 -2.54
N ARG A 124 3.79 8.44 -3.09
CA ARG A 124 2.43 7.93 -3.32
C ARG A 124 1.69 7.71 -2.01
N GLU A 125 2.33 7.07 -1.03
CA GLU A 125 1.75 6.86 0.31
C GLU A 125 1.38 8.20 0.94
N ILE A 126 2.30 9.17 0.93
CA ILE A 126 2.07 10.52 1.47
C ILE A 126 0.93 11.24 0.73
N LEU A 127 0.94 11.25 -0.60
CA LEU A 127 -0.05 11.97 -1.39
C LEU A 127 -1.46 11.37 -1.22
N ILE A 128 -1.59 10.06 -1.20
CA ILE A 128 -2.88 9.41 -0.95
C ILE A 128 -3.40 9.78 0.43
N MET A 129 -2.60 9.63 1.49
CA MET A 129 -3.02 9.96 2.84
C MET A 129 -3.31 11.46 3.03
N LYS A 130 -2.60 12.34 2.33
CA LYS A 130 -2.80 13.79 2.37
C LYS A 130 -4.12 14.23 1.72
N TYR A 131 -4.44 13.68 0.54
CA TYR A 131 -5.55 14.13 -0.27
C TYR A 131 -6.81 13.26 -0.16
N CYS A 132 -6.67 11.98 0.13
CA CYS A 132 -7.79 11.04 0.28
C CYS A 132 -8.22 10.96 1.75
N GLN A 133 -8.81 12.05 2.26
CA GLN A 133 -9.31 12.10 3.65
C GLN A 133 -10.68 11.43 3.74
N HIS A 134 -10.79 10.39 4.54
CA HIS A 134 -12.01 9.63 4.78
C HIS A 134 -11.98 9.02 6.20
N GLU A 135 -13.12 8.86 6.85
CA GLU A 135 -13.17 8.32 8.22
C GLU A 135 -12.55 6.91 8.36
N ASN A 136 -12.63 6.08 7.30
CA ASN A 136 -12.04 4.74 7.27
C ASN A 136 -10.68 4.68 6.53
N ILE A 137 -9.99 5.81 6.40
CA ILE A 137 -8.60 5.90 5.93
C ILE A 137 -7.78 6.55 7.05
N ILE A 138 -6.60 5.98 7.34
CA ILE A 138 -5.75 6.51 8.41
C ILE A 138 -5.31 7.94 8.10
N PRO A 139 -5.57 8.93 8.98
CA PRO A 139 -5.18 10.31 8.73
C PRO A 139 -3.68 10.51 8.93
N LEU A 140 -3.07 11.24 8.00
CA LEU A 140 -1.69 11.70 8.09
C LEU A 140 -1.66 13.03 8.83
N LEU A 141 -1.09 13.04 10.04
CA LEU A 141 -1.06 14.21 10.93
C LEU A 141 0.17 15.08 10.68
N ASP A 142 1.32 14.44 10.38
CA ASP A 142 2.56 15.14 10.07
C ASP A 142 3.48 14.27 9.19
N VAL A 143 4.42 14.89 8.51
CA VAL A 143 5.50 14.24 7.76
C VAL A 143 6.80 14.89 8.16
N ILE A 144 7.79 14.07 8.53
CA ILE A 144 9.13 14.51 8.88
C ILE A 144 10.08 13.96 7.83
N ILE A 145 10.75 14.84 7.10
CA ILE A 145 11.88 14.48 6.23
C ILE A 145 13.13 15.08 6.89
N HIS A 146 13.94 14.22 7.50
CA HIS A 146 15.18 14.62 8.13
C HIS A 146 16.35 14.35 7.19
N LEU A 147 16.99 15.44 6.72
CA LEU A 147 18.22 15.37 5.94
C LEU A 147 19.40 15.25 6.89
N ASN A 148 20.10 14.13 6.81
CA ASN A 148 21.24 13.82 7.64
C ASN A 148 22.50 13.64 6.78
N LYS A 149 23.66 13.63 7.44
CA LYS A 149 24.96 13.36 6.84
C LYS A 149 25.68 12.31 7.66
N ASP A 150 26.31 11.35 6.98
CA ASP A 150 27.22 10.40 7.65
C ASP A 150 28.59 11.07 7.94
N GLU A 151 29.46 10.31 8.63
CA GLU A 151 30.83 10.73 8.96
C GLU A 151 31.67 11.09 7.71
N GLN A 152 31.28 10.57 6.54
CA GLN A 152 31.94 10.84 5.25
C GLN A 152 31.27 11.99 4.49
N ASN A 153 30.34 12.73 5.14
CA ASN A 153 29.57 13.83 4.57
C ASN A 153 28.60 13.43 3.44
N ASN A 154 28.21 12.13 3.38
CA ASN A 154 27.19 11.67 2.44
C ASN A 154 25.81 12.01 2.99
N LYS A 155 24.94 12.58 2.11
CA LYS A 155 23.58 12.93 2.47
C LYS A 155 22.65 11.72 2.37
N PHE A 156 21.72 11.60 3.31
CA PHE A 156 20.59 10.67 3.25
C PHE A 156 19.34 11.33 3.87
N ALA A 157 18.17 10.81 3.52
CA ALA A 157 16.92 11.27 4.09
C ALA A 157 16.24 10.13 4.84
N ASP A 158 15.94 10.38 6.11
CA ASP A 158 15.01 9.58 6.88
C ASP A 158 13.62 10.21 6.80
N VAL A 159 12.61 9.42 6.48
CA VAL A 159 11.22 9.87 6.34
C VAL A 159 10.36 9.20 7.40
N TYR A 160 9.59 10.00 8.11
CA TYR A 160 8.66 9.53 9.13
C TYR A 160 7.25 10.03 8.81
N LEU A 161 6.28 9.14 8.94
CA LEU A 161 4.86 9.44 8.87
C LEU A 161 4.30 9.47 10.29
N VAL A 162 3.67 10.57 10.66
CA VAL A 162 2.97 10.72 11.94
C VAL A 162 1.48 10.55 11.68
N MET A 163 0.86 9.58 12.32
CA MET A 163 -0.52 9.18 12.09
C MET A 163 -1.27 9.04 13.42
N GLU A 164 -2.58 8.97 13.34
CA GLU A 164 -3.41 8.56 14.47
C GLU A 164 -2.96 7.19 14.97
N LYS A 165 -2.87 7.02 16.29
CA LYS A 165 -2.59 5.72 16.88
C LYS A 165 -3.89 4.93 17.01
N MET A 166 -3.95 3.77 16.37
CA MET A 166 -5.03 2.80 16.52
C MET A 166 -4.64 1.71 17.54
N ASP A 167 -5.62 1.03 18.12
CA ASP A 167 -5.36 0.08 19.18
C ASP A 167 -4.74 -1.22 18.69
N SER A 168 -5.16 -1.71 17.51
CA SER A 168 -4.71 -2.97 16.93
C SER A 168 -4.81 -2.99 15.41
N ASP A 169 -4.56 -4.15 14.82
CA ASP A 169 -4.84 -4.47 13.42
C ASP A 169 -5.73 -5.72 13.33
N LEU A 170 -6.45 -5.85 12.20
CA LEU A 170 -7.41 -6.94 12.00
C LEU A 170 -6.74 -8.32 12.01
N GLN A 171 -5.47 -8.43 11.65
CA GLN A 171 -4.74 -9.70 11.69
C GLN A 171 -4.57 -10.19 13.13
N LYS A 172 -4.26 -9.29 14.07
CA LYS A 172 -4.17 -9.61 15.50
C LYS A 172 -5.54 -10.00 16.07
N ILE A 173 -6.61 -9.31 15.65
CA ILE A 173 -7.99 -9.66 16.04
C ILE A 173 -8.37 -11.06 15.52
N ILE A 174 -8.04 -11.38 14.25
CA ILE A 174 -8.27 -12.71 13.68
C ILE A 174 -7.51 -13.78 14.46
N ALA A 175 -6.26 -13.53 14.81
CA ALA A 175 -5.41 -14.46 15.55
C ALA A 175 -5.79 -14.59 17.05
N SER A 176 -6.56 -13.66 17.57
CA SER A 176 -7.01 -13.69 18.96
C SER A 176 -8.16 -14.67 19.16
N ASN A 177 -8.39 -15.04 20.43
CA ASN A 177 -9.56 -15.84 20.84
C ASN A 177 -10.83 -14.99 21.03
N GLN A 178 -10.81 -13.71 20.65
CA GLN A 178 -11.96 -12.83 20.80
C GLN A 178 -13.14 -13.32 19.94
N GLU A 179 -14.29 -13.46 20.56
CA GLU A 179 -15.54 -13.78 19.88
C GLU A 179 -16.13 -12.50 19.30
N LEU A 180 -16.48 -12.55 18.01
CA LEU A 180 -17.17 -11.47 17.31
C LEU A 180 -18.58 -11.92 16.94
N SER A 181 -19.57 -11.04 17.13
CA SER A 181 -20.94 -11.28 16.66
C SER A 181 -21.05 -11.02 15.16
N ASP A 182 -22.17 -11.42 14.55
CA ASP A 182 -22.42 -11.14 13.14
C ASP A 182 -22.51 -9.64 12.85
N GLU A 183 -23.00 -8.84 13.81
CA GLU A 183 -23.03 -7.37 13.71
C GLU A 183 -21.60 -6.78 13.67
N HIS A 184 -20.66 -7.31 14.46
CA HIS A 184 -19.26 -6.91 14.39
C HIS A 184 -18.68 -7.24 13.01
N TYR A 185 -18.94 -8.42 12.44
CA TYR A 185 -18.49 -8.79 11.09
C TYR A 185 -19.08 -7.85 10.03
N GLN A 186 -20.36 -7.52 10.10
CA GLN A 186 -21.01 -6.59 9.19
C GLN A 186 -20.37 -5.20 9.30
N PHE A 187 -20.19 -4.69 10.50
CA PHE A 187 -19.66 -3.35 10.75
C PHE A 187 -18.22 -3.19 10.27
N ILE A 188 -17.35 -4.18 10.57
CA ILE A 188 -15.95 -4.20 10.10
C ILE A 188 -15.92 -4.27 8.56
N LEU A 189 -16.66 -5.20 7.94
CA LEU A 189 -16.70 -5.35 6.49
C LEU A 189 -17.22 -4.08 5.80
N TYR A 190 -18.28 -3.49 6.33
CA TYR A 190 -18.87 -2.27 5.78
C TYR A 190 -17.84 -1.14 5.72
N GLN A 191 -17.10 -0.90 6.79
CA GLN A 191 -16.06 0.13 6.84
C GLN A 191 -14.90 -0.14 5.88
N MET A 192 -14.44 -1.41 5.77
CA MET A 192 -13.42 -1.80 4.78
C MET A 192 -13.89 -1.49 3.35
N LEU A 193 -15.13 -1.80 3.03
CA LEU A 193 -15.70 -1.54 1.71
C LEU A 193 -15.88 -0.04 1.44
N ARG A 194 -16.27 0.76 2.44
CA ARG A 194 -16.38 2.22 2.32
C ARG A 194 -15.04 2.88 2.02
N ALA A 195 -13.97 2.47 2.71
CA ALA A 195 -12.62 2.97 2.44
C ALA A 195 -12.22 2.71 0.99
N LEU A 196 -12.45 1.49 0.50
CA LEU A 196 -12.12 1.13 -0.88
C LEU A 196 -13.05 1.80 -1.90
N TYR A 197 -14.33 1.97 -1.60
CA TYR A 197 -15.26 2.72 -2.45
C TYR A 197 -14.77 4.14 -2.67
N PHE A 198 -14.36 4.82 -1.60
CA PHE A 198 -13.80 6.16 -1.66
C PHE A 198 -12.50 6.21 -2.51
N LEU A 199 -11.55 5.29 -2.29
CA LEU A 199 -10.33 5.20 -3.10
C LEU A 199 -10.64 4.91 -4.57
N HIS A 200 -11.57 3.98 -4.83
CA HIS A 200 -11.98 3.63 -6.18
C HIS A 200 -12.67 4.78 -6.89
N SER A 201 -13.39 5.65 -6.18
CA SER A 201 -13.97 6.88 -6.75
C SER A 201 -12.90 7.89 -7.17
N ALA A 202 -11.74 7.88 -6.48
CA ALA A 202 -10.54 8.64 -6.86
C ALA A 202 -9.69 7.97 -7.96
N ASN A 203 -10.18 6.86 -8.55
CA ASN A 203 -9.43 6.00 -9.48
C ASN A 203 -8.12 5.44 -8.91
N ILE A 204 -8.08 5.16 -7.61
CA ILE A 204 -6.96 4.54 -6.91
C ILE A 204 -7.31 3.10 -6.57
N ILE A 205 -6.39 2.18 -6.88
CA ILE A 205 -6.43 0.78 -6.43
C ILE A 205 -5.43 0.62 -5.30
N HIS A 206 -5.83 -0.04 -4.21
CA HIS A 206 -4.97 -0.27 -3.04
C HIS A 206 -3.85 -1.28 -3.33
N ARG A 207 -4.16 -2.42 -3.94
CA ARG A 207 -3.25 -3.48 -4.43
C ARG A 207 -2.53 -4.31 -3.37
N ASP A 208 -2.55 -3.91 -2.10
CA ASP A 208 -1.99 -4.68 -0.97
C ASP A 208 -2.98 -4.76 0.19
N PHE A 209 -4.27 -4.93 -0.13
CA PHE A 209 -5.28 -5.11 0.90
C PHE A 209 -5.09 -6.46 1.60
N LYS A 210 -4.94 -6.43 2.93
CA LYS A 210 -4.77 -7.59 3.81
C LYS A 210 -5.13 -7.20 5.25
N PRO A 211 -5.44 -8.15 6.14
CA PRO A 211 -5.83 -7.84 7.52
C PRO A 211 -4.82 -6.99 8.31
N SER A 212 -3.52 -7.15 8.09
CA SER A 212 -2.49 -6.34 8.76
C SER A 212 -2.45 -4.86 8.31
N ASN A 213 -3.09 -4.52 7.18
CA ASN A 213 -3.22 -3.15 6.68
C ASN A 213 -4.59 -2.54 7.02
N VAL A 214 -5.38 -3.22 7.84
CA VAL A 214 -6.68 -2.78 8.37
C VAL A 214 -6.51 -2.57 9.88
N LEU A 215 -6.37 -1.31 10.28
CA LEU A 215 -6.26 -0.93 11.68
C LEU A 215 -7.64 -0.86 12.31
N ILE A 216 -7.74 -1.18 13.61
CA ILE A 216 -9.01 -1.29 14.32
C ILE A 216 -8.86 -0.84 15.77
N ASN A 217 -9.87 -0.12 16.27
CA ASN A 217 -10.01 0.24 17.69
C ASN A 217 -10.94 -0.72 18.42
N GLU A 218 -10.98 -0.60 19.75
CA GLU A 218 -11.85 -1.41 20.62
C GLU A 218 -13.34 -1.26 20.31
N ASP A 219 -13.77 -0.10 19.79
CA ASP A 219 -15.15 0.17 19.34
C ASP A 219 -15.44 -0.39 17.93
N CYS A 220 -14.55 -1.17 17.35
CA CYS A 220 -14.60 -1.67 16.00
C CYS A 220 -14.53 -0.59 14.89
N THR A 221 -14.09 0.63 15.19
CA THR A 221 -13.76 1.63 14.16
C THR A 221 -12.56 1.15 13.35
N VAL A 222 -12.72 1.10 12.02
CA VAL A 222 -11.70 0.59 11.09
C VAL A 222 -11.10 1.71 10.28
N LYS A 223 -9.76 1.67 10.11
CA LYS A 223 -9.02 2.55 9.19
C LYS A 223 -8.04 1.76 8.34
N LEU A 224 -8.12 1.96 7.03
CA LEU A 224 -7.20 1.38 6.05
C LEU A 224 -5.88 2.15 6.03
N CYS A 225 -4.75 1.45 5.97
CA CYS A 225 -3.40 2.02 5.96
C CYS A 225 -2.48 1.36 4.91
N ASP A 226 -1.27 1.87 4.76
CA ASP A 226 -0.20 1.37 3.89
C ASP A 226 -0.53 1.46 2.38
N PHE A 227 -0.41 2.68 1.84
CA PHE A 227 -0.70 2.98 0.43
C PHE A 227 0.55 2.94 -0.47
N GLY A 228 1.69 2.46 0.02
CA GLY A 228 2.95 2.41 -0.74
C GLY A 228 2.85 1.61 -2.04
N MET A 229 1.94 0.63 -2.09
CA MET A 229 1.68 -0.22 -3.26
C MET A 229 0.54 0.27 -4.16
N SER A 230 -0.22 1.27 -3.71
CA SER A 230 -1.38 1.78 -4.46
C SER A 230 -0.98 2.38 -5.81
N ARG A 231 -1.91 2.42 -6.75
CA ARG A 231 -1.72 3.00 -8.10
C ARG A 231 -2.99 3.70 -8.57
N GLY A 232 -2.79 4.76 -9.36
CA GLY A 232 -3.85 5.31 -10.19
C GLY A 232 -4.20 4.34 -11.32
N ILE A 233 -5.48 4.28 -11.69
CA ILE A 233 -5.91 3.52 -12.86
C ILE A 233 -5.64 4.38 -14.08
N LYS A 234 -4.76 3.90 -14.96
CA LYS A 234 -4.63 4.38 -16.32
C LYS A 234 -5.40 3.44 -17.24
N GLU A 235 -5.97 3.97 -18.29
CA GLU A 235 -6.65 3.19 -19.34
C GLU A 235 -5.71 2.25 -20.09
N GLU A 236 -4.38 2.41 -19.93
CA GLU A 236 -3.36 1.63 -20.62
C GLU A 236 -2.42 0.89 -19.65
N ASN A 237 -2.14 -0.35 -20.00
CA ASN A 237 -1.35 -1.41 -19.39
C ASN A 237 -0.12 -0.95 -18.57
N VAL A 238 -0.15 -1.15 -17.26
CA VAL A 238 1.01 -0.98 -16.39
C VAL A 238 1.59 -2.36 -16.06
N LEU A 239 2.86 -2.58 -16.47
CA LEU A 239 3.63 -3.77 -16.07
C LEU A 239 3.77 -3.83 -14.54
N LEU A 240 3.37 -4.95 -13.96
CA LEU A 240 3.53 -5.22 -12.53
C LEU A 240 4.98 -5.58 -12.24
N THR A 241 5.62 -4.86 -11.34
CA THR A 241 6.82 -5.37 -10.68
C THR A 241 6.45 -6.54 -9.78
N GLU A 242 7.13 -7.68 -9.92
CA GLU A 242 6.97 -8.84 -9.02
C GLU A 242 7.40 -8.45 -7.60
N TYR A 243 6.47 -8.56 -6.64
CA TYR A 243 6.75 -8.20 -5.26
C TYR A 243 6.76 -9.41 -4.33
N VAL A 244 7.70 -9.36 -3.38
CA VAL A 244 7.85 -10.30 -2.27
C VAL A 244 6.84 -9.98 -1.14
N VAL A 245 5.55 -9.82 -1.47
CA VAL A 245 4.48 -9.54 -0.49
C VAL A 245 3.57 -10.76 -0.36
N THR A 246 2.89 -10.89 0.77
CA THR A 246 1.99 -11.99 1.09
C THR A 246 1.01 -12.27 -0.06
N ARG A 247 1.11 -13.44 -0.70
CA ARG A 247 0.34 -13.82 -1.90
C ARG A 247 -1.09 -14.23 -1.61
N TYR A 248 -1.41 -14.54 -0.36
CA TYR A 248 -2.67 -15.17 0.06
C TYR A 248 -3.91 -14.37 -0.33
N TYR A 249 -3.77 -13.06 -0.50
CA TYR A 249 -4.86 -12.13 -0.84
C TYR A 249 -4.82 -11.66 -2.30
N ARG A 250 -3.90 -12.20 -3.13
CA ARG A 250 -3.77 -11.77 -4.53
C ARG A 250 -4.84 -12.37 -5.42
N ALA A 251 -5.46 -11.53 -6.22
CA ALA A 251 -6.45 -11.94 -7.20
C ALA A 251 -5.82 -12.82 -8.32
N PRO A 252 -6.57 -13.80 -8.88
CA PRO A 252 -6.07 -14.70 -9.91
C PRO A 252 -5.50 -13.99 -11.13
N GLU A 253 -6.15 -12.91 -11.60
CA GLU A 253 -5.72 -12.13 -12.75
C GLU A 253 -4.33 -11.48 -12.56
N VAL A 254 -3.96 -11.14 -11.32
CA VAL A 254 -2.63 -10.59 -10.99
C VAL A 254 -1.53 -11.63 -11.18
N MET A 255 -1.88 -12.93 -11.04
CA MET A 255 -0.93 -14.04 -11.15
C MET A 255 -0.96 -14.70 -12.54
N LEU A 256 -2.08 -14.64 -13.25
CA LEU A 256 -2.31 -15.34 -14.52
C LEU A 256 -2.23 -14.41 -15.74
N SER A 257 -2.36 -13.09 -15.54
CA SER A 257 -2.36 -12.12 -16.62
C SER A 257 -1.45 -10.93 -16.27
N SER A 258 -0.44 -10.66 -17.10
CA SER A 258 0.56 -9.63 -16.81
C SER A 258 0.09 -8.20 -17.08
N HIS A 259 -1.09 -7.99 -17.70
CA HIS A 259 -1.39 -6.71 -18.35
C HIS A 259 -2.74 -6.08 -17.98
N HIS A 260 -3.67 -6.79 -17.34
CA HIS A 260 -5.00 -6.26 -17.06
C HIS A 260 -5.42 -6.51 -15.62
N TYR A 261 -5.38 -5.49 -14.80
CA TYR A 261 -6.06 -5.52 -13.51
C TYR A 261 -6.87 -4.25 -13.29
N SER A 262 -8.02 -4.42 -12.68
CA SER A 262 -8.98 -3.35 -12.39
C SER A 262 -9.19 -3.22 -10.89
N LYS A 263 -10.06 -2.32 -10.49
CA LYS A 263 -10.55 -2.18 -9.10
C LYS A 263 -11.02 -3.51 -8.49
N LYS A 264 -11.33 -4.52 -9.31
CA LYS A 264 -11.80 -5.84 -8.88
C LYS A 264 -10.75 -6.67 -8.11
N ILE A 265 -9.45 -6.34 -8.22
CA ILE A 265 -8.42 -7.03 -7.44
C ILE A 265 -8.57 -6.75 -5.94
N ASP A 266 -8.95 -5.52 -5.56
CA ASP A 266 -9.18 -5.18 -4.16
C ASP A 266 -10.42 -5.91 -3.61
N VAL A 267 -11.47 -6.11 -4.45
CA VAL A 267 -12.65 -6.91 -4.06
C VAL A 267 -12.27 -8.34 -3.70
N TRP A 268 -11.40 -8.97 -4.51
CA TRP A 268 -10.88 -10.30 -4.20
C TRP A 268 -10.13 -10.30 -2.87
N SER A 269 -9.26 -9.34 -2.65
CA SER A 269 -8.45 -9.23 -1.44
C SER A 269 -9.32 -9.06 -0.18
N VAL A 270 -10.35 -8.20 -0.24
CA VAL A 270 -11.34 -8.06 0.84
C VAL A 270 -12.11 -9.37 1.04
N GLY A 271 -12.50 -10.06 -0.05
CA GLY A 271 -13.16 -11.37 0.04
C GLY A 271 -12.33 -12.40 0.79
N CYS A 272 -11.02 -12.45 0.52
CA CYS A 272 -10.08 -13.31 1.26
C CYS A 272 -9.96 -12.91 2.73
N ALA A 273 -9.81 -11.60 3.02
CA ALA A 273 -9.70 -11.09 4.38
C ALA A 273 -10.99 -11.30 5.19
N PHE A 274 -12.15 -11.13 4.57
CA PHE A 274 -13.44 -11.39 5.21
C PHE A 274 -13.66 -12.88 5.45
N ALA A 275 -13.31 -13.74 4.50
CA ALA A 275 -13.34 -15.19 4.68
C ALA A 275 -12.44 -15.65 5.85
N GLU A 276 -11.25 -15.04 5.97
CA GLU A 276 -10.32 -15.30 7.08
C GLU A 276 -10.87 -14.80 8.41
N LEU A 277 -11.51 -13.63 8.45
CA LEU A 277 -12.16 -13.08 9.65
C LEU A 277 -13.26 -14.00 10.17
N LEU A 278 -14.09 -14.57 9.26
CA LEU A 278 -15.16 -15.50 9.61
C LEU A 278 -14.64 -16.88 10.09
N SER A 279 -13.64 -17.42 9.36
CA SER A 279 -13.17 -18.79 9.58
C SER A 279 -11.99 -18.91 10.55
N LYS A 280 -11.31 -17.79 10.86
CA LYS A 280 -10.03 -17.72 11.58
C LYS A 280 -8.90 -18.48 10.86
N LYS A 281 -9.02 -18.73 9.55
CA LYS A 281 -8.06 -19.47 8.72
C LYS A 281 -7.82 -18.74 7.40
N PHE A 282 -6.56 -18.73 6.95
CA PHE A 282 -6.24 -18.24 5.60
C PHE A 282 -7.04 -19.01 4.55
N MET A 283 -7.66 -18.28 3.62
CA MET A 283 -8.47 -18.87 2.56
C MET A 283 -7.59 -19.61 1.53
N PHE A 284 -6.48 -19.01 1.13
CA PHE A 284 -5.58 -19.52 0.09
C PHE A 284 -4.10 -19.36 0.49
N PRO A 285 -3.54 -20.21 1.39
CA PRO A 285 -2.15 -20.08 1.86
C PRO A 285 -1.15 -20.77 0.94
N GLY A 286 -1.00 -20.31 -0.30
CA GLY A 286 -0.07 -20.88 -1.27
C GLY A 286 1.38 -20.46 -1.04
N GLU A 287 2.31 -21.42 -1.04
CA GLU A 287 3.75 -21.20 -0.86
C GLU A 287 4.41 -20.49 -2.06
N ASN A 288 3.83 -20.65 -3.25
CA ASN A 288 4.26 -20.02 -4.49
C ASN A 288 3.04 -19.76 -5.40
N TYR A 289 3.25 -19.10 -6.54
CA TYR A 289 2.16 -18.75 -7.47
C TYR A 289 1.38 -19.97 -7.99
N ILE A 290 2.09 -21.05 -8.28
CA ILE A 290 1.46 -22.29 -8.77
C ILE A 290 0.59 -22.93 -7.68
N ALA A 291 1.13 -23.04 -6.45
CA ALA A 291 0.39 -23.54 -5.30
C ALA A 291 -0.82 -22.66 -4.97
N GLN A 292 -0.67 -21.34 -5.09
CA GLN A 292 -1.76 -20.38 -4.87
C GLN A 292 -2.91 -20.61 -5.85
N ILE A 293 -2.63 -20.71 -7.15
CA ILE A 293 -3.66 -20.98 -8.17
C ILE A 293 -4.31 -22.35 -7.96
N LYS A 294 -3.53 -23.39 -7.61
CA LYS A 294 -4.08 -24.72 -7.29
C LYS A 294 -5.08 -24.65 -6.14
N LEU A 295 -4.74 -23.97 -5.04
CA LEU A 295 -5.64 -23.80 -3.89
C LEU A 295 -6.92 -23.05 -4.27
N ILE A 296 -6.82 -22.01 -5.09
CA ILE A 296 -7.98 -21.26 -5.57
C ILE A 296 -8.92 -22.20 -6.37
N ILE A 297 -8.37 -22.98 -7.31
CA ILE A 297 -9.18 -23.92 -8.12
C ILE A 297 -9.75 -25.03 -7.25
N ASP A 298 -8.99 -25.54 -6.28
CA ASP A 298 -9.46 -26.59 -5.35
C ASP A 298 -10.67 -26.16 -4.52
N VAL A 299 -10.79 -24.86 -4.23
CA VAL A 299 -11.94 -24.30 -3.51
C VAL A 299 -13.08 -23.90 -4.44
N LEU A 300 -12.77 -23.21 -5.55
CA LEU A 300 -13.78 -22.66 -6.45
C LEU A 300 -14.26 -23.64 -7.52
N GLY A 301 -13.58 -24.77 -7.66
CA GLY A 301 -13.87 -25.79 -8.66
C GLY A 301 -13.28 -25.51 -10.04
N THR A 302 -13.49 -26.44 -10.96
CA THR A 302 -13.11 -26.29 -12.37
C THR A 302 -13.85 -25.09 -13.00
N GLN A 303 -13.12 -24.28 -13.76
CA GLN A 303 -13.65 -23.09 -14.40
C GLN A 303 -14.07 -23.39 -15.85
N ASP A 304 -15.14 -22.75 -16.30
CA ASP A 304 -15.52 -22.77 -17.71
C ASP A 304 -14.46 -22.05 -18.56
N VAL A 305 -14.22 -22.55 -19.78
CA VAL A 305 -13.23 -21.98 -20.72
C VAL A 305 -13.52 -20.51 -21.02
N ASN A 306 -14.81 -20.13 -21.08
CA ASN A 306 -15.22 -18.75 -21.31
C ASN A 306 -14.91 -17.86 -20.12
N ASP A 307 -14.87 -18.40 -18.90
CA ASP A 307 -14.50 -17.67 -17.69
C ASP A 307 -13.00 -17.41 -17.57
N LEU A 308 -12.20 -18.01 -18.42
CA LEU A 308 -10.76 -17.86 -18.49
C LEU A 308 -10.30 -16.91 -19.63
N ASN A 309 -11.22 -16.19 -20.28
CA ASN A 309 -10.88 -15.31 -21.40
C ASN A 309 -10.08 -14.04 -20.98
N PHE A 310 -10.10 -13.69 -19.71
CA PHE A 310 -9.25 -12.62 -19.16
C PHE A 310 -7.75 -13.02 -19.13
N ILE A 311 -7.42 -14.31 -19.25
CA ILE A 311 -6.03 -14.80 -19.25
C ILE A 311 -5.46 -14.66 -20.67
N SER A 312 -4.62 -13.67 -20.88
CA SER A 312 -3.95 -13.40 -22.17
C SER A 312 -2.80 -14.38 -22.47
N ASN A 313 -2.13 -14.89 -21.40
CA ASN A 313 -1.03 -15.83 -21.53
C ASN A 313 -1.56 -17.26 -21.77
N SER A 314 -1.31 -17.80 -22.96
CA SER A 314 -1.79 -19.13 -23.36
C SER A 314 -1.25 -20.26 -22.46
N SER A 315 0.00 -20.19 -22.00
CA SER A 315 0.59 -21.18 -21.09
C SER A 315 -0.09 -21.16 -19.73
N ALA A 316 -0.38 -19.96 -19.19
CA ALA A 316 -1.12 -19.81 -17.94
C ALA A 316 -2.57 -20.32 -18.09
N LYS A 317 -3.23 -20.00 -19.22
CA LYS A 317 -4.58 -20.52 -19.51
C LYS A 317 -4.59 -22.04 -19.60
N ASN A 318 -3.66 -22.63 -20.35
CA ASN A 318 -3.52 -24.08 -20.47
C ASN A 318 -3.24 -24.75 -19.12
N PHE A 319 -2.44 -24.11 -18.26
CA PHE A 319 -2.20 -24.62 -16.90
C PHE A 319 -3.51 -24.68 -16.09
N VAL A 320 -4.33 -23.64 -16.10
CA VAL A 320 -5.63 -23.65 -15.41
C VAL A 320 -6.58 -24.69 -16.00
N MET A 321 -6.59 -24.86 -17.32
CA MET A 321 -7.44 -25.84 -18.03
C MET A 321 -7.08 -27.30 -17.75
N GLN A 322 -5.91 -27.61 -17.16
CA GLN A 322 -5.57 -28.97 -16.72
C GLN A 322 -6.41 -29.45 -15.53
N PHE A 323 -6.99 -28.53 -14.76
CA PHE A 323 -7.79 -28.83 -13.58
C PHE A 323 -9.25 -29.09 -14.00
N GLN A 324 -9.58 -30.36 -14.25
CA GLN A 324 -10.91 -30.77 -14.67
C GLN A 324 -11.62 -31.60 -13.59
N ASN A 325 -12.95 -31.51 -13.59
CA ASN A 325 -13.82 -32.29 -12.70
C ASN A 325 -13.58 -32.04 -11.20
N ILE A 326 -13.09 -30.85 -10.82
CA ILE A 326 -12.96 -30.45 -9.44
C ILE A 326 -14.28 -29.75 -9.03
N PRO A 327 -15.02 -30.31 -8.06
CA PRO A 327 -16.26 -29.68 -7.60
C PRO A 327 -15.96 -28.44 -6.75
N LYS A 328 -16.80 -27.40 -6.87
CA LYS A 328 -16.77 -26.27 -5.96
C LYS A 328 -17.03 -26.74 -4.53
N LYS A 329 -16.18 -26.33 -3.58
CA LYS A 329 -16.37 -26.63 -2.17
C LYS A 329 -17.52 -25.81 -1.56
N ASN A 330 -18.12 -26.35 -0.50
CA ASN A 330 -19.20 -25.68 0.23
C ASN A 330 -18.61 -24.54 1.11
N PHE A 331 -18.88 -23.29 0.76
CA PHE A 331 -18.38 -22.14 1.48
C PHE A 331 -18.92 -22.02 2.91
N LYS A 332 -20.16 -22.43 3.17
CA LYS A 332 -20.71 -22.48 4.54
C LYS A 332 -19.81 -23.31 5.46
N THR A 333 -19.32 -24.44 4.97
CA THR A 333 -18.43 -25.34 5.72
C THR A 333 -17.02 -24.73 5.88
N ILE A 334 -16.46 -24.16 4.80
CA ILE A 334 -15.11 -23.57 4.83
C ILE A 334 -15.07 -22.36 5.78
N LEU A 335 -16.07 -21.49 5.70
CA LEU A 335 -16.15 -20.25 6.49
C LEU A 335 -16.60 -20.52 7.93
N ASN A 336 -17.10 -21.73 8.23
CA ASN A 336 -17.76 -22.03 9.52
C ASN A 336 -18.82 -20.96 9.91
N CYS A 337 -19.52 -20.43 8.89
CA CYS A 337 -20.45 -19.31 9.03
C CYS A 337 -21.90 -19.80 8.90
N GLN A 338 -22.75 -19.40 9.86
CA GLN A 338 -24.15 -19.77 9.85
C GLN A 338 -25.03 -18.77 9.04
N ASN A 339 -24.59 -17.53 8.88
CA ASN A 339 -25.35 -16.52 8.14
C ASN A 339 -25.21 -16.77 6.63
N PRO A 340 -26.29 -17.16 5.92
CA PRO A 340 -26.24 -17.46 4.49
C PRO A 340 -25.93 -16.24 3.64
N LEU A 341 -26.26 -15.02 4.09
CA LEU A 341 -25.97 -13.78 3.38
C LEU A 341 -24.49 -13.44 3.43
N ALA A 342 -23.80 -13.71 4.55
CA ALA A 342 -22.34 -13.56 4.64
C ALA A 342 -21.64 -14.51 3.67
N VAL A 343 -22.09 -15.78 3.63
CA VAL A 343 -21.56 -16.80 2.72
C VAL A 343 -21.76 -16.38 1.26
N ASP A 344 -22.97 -15.94 0.89
CA ASP A 344 -23.29 -15.50 -0.48
C ASP A 344 -22.41 -14.31 -0.91
N LEU A 345 -22.22 -13.34 -0.02
CA LEU A 345 -21.37 -12.18 -0.31
C LEU A 345 -19.90 -12.60 -0.57
N VAL A 346 -19.33 -13.46 0.27
CA VAL A 346 -17.96 -14.00 0.04
C VAL A 346 -17.88 -14.72 -1.31
N GLU A 347 -18.88 -15.52 -1.67
CA GLU A 347 -18.93 -16.22 -2.96
C GLU A 347 -18.97 -15.26 -4.15
N LYS A 348 -19.65 -14.10 -4.03
CA LYS A 348 -19.69 -13.05 -5.05
C LYS A 348 -18.38 -12.27 -5.16
N MET A 349 -17.63 -12.16 -4.07
CA MET A 349 -16.31 -11.52 -4.04
C MET A 349 -15.21 -12.43 -4.57
N LEU A 350 -15.27 -13.76 -4.30
CA LEU A 350 -14.27 -14.75 -4.68
C LEU A 350 -14.64 -15.45 -5.99
N VAL A 351 -14.75 -14.69 -7.07
CA VAL A 351 -15.01 -15.18 -8.43
C VAL A 351 -13.72 -15.04 -9.25
N ILE A 352 -13.26 -16.12 -9.91
CA ILE A 352 -12.01 -16.15 -10.70
C ILE A 352 -12.06 -15.10 -11.81
N ASN A 353 -13.14 -15.10 -12.60
CA ASN A 353 -13.32 -14.11 -13.67
C ASN A 353 -13.60 -12.72 -13.08
N PRO A 354 -12.71 -11.73 -13.26
CA PRO A 354 -12.90 -10.38 -12.70
C PRO A 354 -14.15 -9.68 -13.23
N ASP A 355 -14.59 -9.97 -14.46
CA ASP A 355 -15.77 -9.33 -15.04
C ASP A 355 -17.07 -9.81 -14.36
N LYS A 356 -17.10 -11.06 -13.88
CA LYS A 356 -18.23 -11.65 -13.14
C LYS A 356 -18.17 -11.37 -11.63
N ARG A 357 -17.00 -10.97 -11.11
CA ARG A 357 -16.81 -10.61 -9.70
C ARG A 357 -17.56 -9.33 -9.38
N TYR A 358 -18.15 -9.24 -8.20
CA TYR A 358 -18.80 -8.02 -7.72
C TYR A 358 -17.84 -6.81 -7.77
N SER A 359 -18.40 -5.60 -7.93
CA SER A 359 -17.67 -4.35 -7.61
C SER A 359 -17.83 -4.04 -6.12
N ILE A 360 -17.05 -3.11 -5.59
CA ILE A 360 -17.24 -2.61 -4.20
C ILE A 360 -18.66 -2.08 -4.01
N GLU A 361 -19.20 -1.37 -4.99
CA GLU A 361 -20.57 -0.87 -4.96
C GLU A 361 -21.61 -1.99 -4.88
N HIS A 362 -21.45 -3.08 -5.65
CA HIS A 362 -22.31 -4.26 -5.54
C HIS A 362 -22.19 -4.91 -4.16
N CYS A 363 -20.99 -4.96 -3.56
CA CYS A 363 -20.80 -5.50 -2.21
C CYS A 363 -21.48 -4.63 -1.14
N LEU A 364 -21.37 -3.31 -1.23
CA LEU A 364 -22.04 -2.37 -0.32
C LEU A 364 -23.57 -2.48 -0.41
N ASN A 365 -24.11 -2.75 -1.62
CA ASN A 365 -25.56 -2.92 -1.85
C ASN A 365 -26.07 -4.33 -1.51
N HIS A 366 -25.21 -5.24 -1.05
CA HIS A 366 -25.60 -6.61 -0.75
C HIS A 366 -26.53 -6.67 0.48
N PRO A 367 -27.57 -7.56 0.50
CA PRO A 367 -28.49 -7.69 1.63
C PRO A 367 -27.83 -7.91 3.00
N TYR A 368 -26.64 -8.52 3.04
CA TYR A 368 -25.87 -8.72 4.26
C TYR A 368 -25.53 -7.41 4.98
N LEU A 369 -25.33 -6.32 4.24
CA LEU A 369 -24.95 -5.01 4.78
C LEU A 369 -26.11 -4.00 4.84
N LYS A 370 -27.35 -4.44 4.59
CA LYS A 370 -28.50 -3.55 4.52
C LYS A 370 -28.65 -2.66 5.75
N ASN A 371 -28.53 -3.26 6.96
CA ASN A 371 -28.71 -2.54 8.22
C ASN A 371 -27.58 -1.54 8.52
N MET A 372 -26.39 -1.78 7.98
CA MET A 372 -25.23 -0.90 8.17
C MET A 372 -25.31 0.36 7.30
N ARG A 373 -26.11 0.32 6.24
CA ARG A 373 -26.19 1.35 5.21
C ARG A 373 -27.42 2.25 5.31
N GLU A 374 -28.36 1.90 6.16
CA GLU A 374 -29.65 2.60 6.24
C GLU A 374 -29.45 4.08 6.65
N GLY A 375 -29.83 5.00 5.74
CA GLY A 375 -29.72 6.45 5.94
C GLY A 375 -28.29 7.03 5.79
N ILE A 376 -27.32 6.24 5.31
CA ILE A 376 -25.94 6.69 5.12
C ILE A 376 -25.61 6.72 3.61
N GLU A 377 -25.14 7.88 3.13
CA GLU A 377 -24.51 7.99 1.82
C GLU A 377 -23.01 7.73 1.93
N ASP A 378 -22.49 6.89 1.03
CA ASP A 378 -21.07 6.61 0.99
C ASP A 378 -20.35 7.77 0.27
N PRO A 379 -19.40 8.47 0.91
CA PRO A 379 -18.74 9.61 0.30
C PRO A 379 -17.88 9.19 -0.90
N VAL A 380 -17.84 10.07 -1.90
CA VAL A 380 -16.97 9.94 -3.08
C VAL A 380 -15.90 11.03 -3.08
N PHE A 381 -14.76 10.73 -3.67
CA PHE A 381 -13.66 11.67 -3.78
C PHE A 381 -13.99 12.79 -4.77
N ASN A 382 -14.02 14.03 -4.30
CA ASN A 382 -14.31 15.24 -5.10
C ASN A 382 -13.04 16.04 -5.46
N GLY A 383 -11.86 15.46 -5.28
CA GLY A 383 -10.59 16.13 -5.55
C GLY A 383 -9.99 15.75 -6.91
N LYS A 384 -8.79 16.29 -7.15
CA LYS A 384 -7.90 15.84 -8.23
C LYS A 384 -6.62 15.35 -7.60
N LEU A 385 -6.36 14.05 -7.70
CA LEU A 385 -5.09 13.45 -7.29
C LEU A 385 -4.42 12.86 -8.52
N ASN A 386 -3.26 13.42 -8.87
CA ASN A 386 -2.45 12.94 -9.99
C ASN A 386 -1.29 12.11 -9.46
N LEU A 387 -1.31 10.81 -9.73
CA LEU A 387 -0.25 9.85 -9.42
C LEU A 387 0.56 9.45 -10.67
N ASP A 388 0.47 10.21 -11.76
CA ASP A 388 1.07 9.91 -13.08
C ASP A 388 2.59 10.05 -13.14
N PHE A 389 3.26 10.17 -12.02
CA PHE A 389 4.71 10.26 -11.98
C PHE A 389 5.42 8.91 -12.17
N ASP A 390 4.68 7.78 -12.09
CA ASP A 390 5.28 6.45 -12.25
C ASP A 390 5.91 6.25 -13.64
N ASP A 391 5.24 6.74 -14.69
CA ASP A 391 5.67 6.58 -16.09
C ASP A 391 6.49 7.77 -16.61
N LYS A 392 6.64 8.81 -15.79
CA LYS A 392 7.42 9.99 -16.19
C LYS A 392 8.90 9.79 -15.90
N ASN A 393 9.74 10.13 -16.88
CA ASN A 393 11.20 10.11 -16.72
C ASN A 393 11.67 11.36 -15.97
N ILE A 394 11.43 11.39 -14.64
CA ILE A 394 11.79 12.50 -13.75
C ILE A 394 13.08 12.12 -13.03
N THR A 395 14.04 13.06 -12.93
CA THR A 395 15.26 12.84 -12.14
C THR A 395 14.93 12.74 -10.65
N PHE A 396 15.77 11.99 -9.92
CA PHE A 396 15.63 11.85 -8.46
C PHE A 396 15.57 13.23 -7.77
N SER A 397 16.50 14.12 -8.12
CA SER A 397 16.60 15.47 -7.50
C SER A 397 15.31 16.28 -7.64
N LEU A 398 14.76 16.35 -8.85
CA LEU A 398 13.53 17.11 -9.09
C LEU A 398 12.31 16.48 -8.42
N PHE A 399 12.24 15.15 -8.41
CA PHE A 399 11.15 14.46 -7.73
C PHE A 399 11.24 14.58 -6.22
N PHE A 400 12.45 14.60 -5.65
CA PHE A 400 12.65 14.86 -4.23
C PHE A 400 12.21 16.28 -3.84
N VAL A 401 12.54 17.30 -4.65
CA VAL A 401 12.04 18.67 -4.45
C VAL A 401 10.53 18.73 -4.50
N PHE A 402 9.90 18.02 -5.45
CA PHE A 402 8.45 17.91 -5.53
C PHE A 402 7.86 17.34 -4.23
N LEU A 403 8.41 16.22 -3.73
CA LEU A 403 7.94 15.62 -2.47
C LEU A 403 8.09 16.60 -1.30
N VAL A 404 9.24 17.27 -1.17
CA VAL A 404 9.48 18.23 -0.10
C VAL A 404 8.50 19.41 -0.17
N LYS A 405 8.19 19.88 -1.37
CA LYS A 405 7.16 20.92 -1.58
C LYS A 405 5.80 20.42 -1.09
N GLU A 406 5.41 19.19 -1.46
CA GLU A 406 4.15 18.60 -1.03
C GLU A 406 4.04 18.47 0.50
N VAL A 407 5.12 18.09 1.18
CA VAL A 407 5.10 17.96 2.63
C VAL A 407 5.30 19.27 3.39
N SER A 408 5.65 20.36 2.72
CA SER A 408 5.90 21.66 3.37
C SER A 408 4.67 22.25 4.08
N SER A 409 3.47 21.81 3.71
CA SER A 409 2.20 22.17 4.35
C SER A 409 1.99 21.49 5.71
N PHE A 410 2.71 20.43 6.02
CA PHE A 410 2.64 19.75 7.31
C PHE A 410 3.39 20.53 8.40
N PRO A 411 3.06 20.31 9.69
CA PRO A 411 3.69 21.01 10.82
C PRO A 411 5.22 20.93 10.80
N THR A 412 5.79 19.76 10.55
CA THR A 412 7.25 19.56 10.51
C THR A 412 7.80 19.72 9.10
N GLY A 413 7.48 18.86 8.15
CA GLY A 413 8.02 18.92 6.79
C GLY A 413 9.51 18.56 6.72
N LEU A 414 10.30 19.35 5.96
CA LEU A 414 11.74 19.16 5.79
C LEU A 414 12.50 19.80 6.96
N VAL A 415 13.35 18.99 7.61
CA VAL A 415 14.24 19.42 8.72
C VAL A 415 15.69 19.08 8.37
N VAL A 416 16.62 20.01 8.69
CA VAL A 416 18.06 19.90 8.41
C VAL A 416 18.86 20.09 9.69
#